data_ef597a95f3f63cc0887f2816a7a6779e
#
_entry.id   ef597a95f3f63cc0887f2816a7a6779e
#
_cell.length_a   1.000
_cell.length_b   1.000
_cell.length_c   1.000
_cell.angle_alpha   90.00
_cell.angle_beta   90.00
_cell.angle_gamma   90.00
#
_symmetry.space_group_name_H-M   'P 1'
#
loop_
_entity.id
_entity.type
_entity.pdbx_description
1 polymer ?
#
loop_
_entity_poly.entity_id
_entity_poly.type
_entity_poly.pdbx_seq_one_letter_code
_entity_poly.pdbx_strand_id
1 'polypeptide(L)'
;RGMLYNYEAILPGAEFSTVIIDRTDRRRYIEFLRRERRIFIGRGMSRGFGRTSVSVRWEKDIDLLVRELKDEVKKWVVDGRIALYARSPATTVRGLRSSPIPEPEEGWIAGVRIARGNGGFLAAGFKGKFRSVSYITGLPRPSLSCSEEGTVFIAEVNSEEAVALGSLIGWSHLSCLGLNIIQPLGWWYDDPLYCR
;
A
#
# COMPACT_ATOMS: atom_id res chain seq x y z
N ARG A 1 36.89 22.12 -5.91
CA ARG A 1 36.74 20.72 -5.48
C ARG A 1 35.33 20.30 -5.85
N GLY A 2 35.19 19.51 -6.95
CA GLY A 2 33.91 18.96 -7.37
C GLY A 2 33.46 17.87 -6.40
N MET A 3 32.23 17.95 -5.92
CA MET A 3 31.63 16.84 -5.18
C MET A 3 31.20 15.78 -6.18
N LEU A 4 31.69 14.55 -6.01
CA LEU A 4 31.23 13.38 -6.76
C LEU A 4 29.86 12.98 -6.20
N TYR A 5 28.83 13.02 -7.02
CA TYR A 5 27.51 12.52 -6.68
C TYR A 5 27.29 11.20 -7.41
N ASN A 6 27.01 10.14 -6.67
CA ASN A 6 26.55 8.88 -7.22
C ASN A 6 25.03 8.89 -7.27
N TYR A 7 24.49 8.47 -8.40
CA TYR A 7 23.06 8.24 -8.57
C TYR A 7 22.83 6.75 -8.79
N GLU A 8 22.01 6.17 -7.94
CA GLU A 8 21.43 4.87 -8.21
C GLU A 8 20.19 5.05 -9.06
N ALA A 9 20.09 4.35 -10.16
CA ALA A 9 18.96 4.42 -11.06
C ALA A 9 18.59 3.01 -11.53
N ILE A 10 17.30 2.82 -11.80
CA ILE A 10 16.80 1.59 -12.43
C ILE A 10 17.31 1.57 -13.86
N LEU A 11 17.79 0.41 -14.29
CA LEU A 11 18.33 0.24 -15.64
C LEU A 11 17.23 0.47 -16.69
N PRO A 12 17.57 1.07 -17.84
CA PRO A 12 16.66 1.16 -18.97
C PRO A 12 16.16 -0.22 -19.40
N GLY A 13 14.86 -0.31 -19.72
CA GLY A 13 14.22 -1.57 -20.13
C GLY A 13 13.64 -2.39 -18.97
N ALA A 14 13.81 -1.98 -17.71
CA ALA A 14 13.08 -2.60 -16.60
C ALA A 14 11.57 -2.35 -16.73
N GLU A 15 10.77 -3.41 -16.61
CA GLU A 15 9.31 -3.35 -16.65
C GLU A 15 8.73 -3.53 -15.25
N PHE A 16 7.70 -2.74 -14.93
CA PHE A 16 6.97 -2.82 -13.68
C PHE A 16 5.49 -2.86 -13.96
N SER A 17 4.77 -3.69 -13.23
CA SER A 17 3.31 -3.69 -13.19
C SER A 17 2.84 -3.04 -11.91
N THR A 18 1.76 -2.27 -11.99
CA THR A 18 1.11 -1.69 -10.81
C THR A 18 -0.39 -1.61 -11.02
N VAL A 19 -1.13 -1.58 -9.94
CA VAL A 19 -2.57 -1.33 -9.93
C VAL A 19 -2.80 0.10 -9.47
N ILE A 20 -3.57 0.85 -10.25
CA ILE A 20 -4.00 2.21 -9.89
C ILE A 20 -5.49 2.17 -9.62
N ILE A 21 -5.87 2.57 -8.41
CA ILE A 21 -7.26 2.62 -7.97
C ILE A 21 -7.72 4.06 -8.02
N ASP A 22 -8.62 4.37 -8.95
CA ASP A 22 -9.27 5.67 -9.03
C ASP A 22 -10.64 5.58 -8.33
N ARG A 23 -10.75 6.23 -7.17
CA ARG A 23 -11.99 6.33 -6.39
C ARG A 23 -12.84 7.54 -6.79
N THR A 24 -12.43 8.25 -7.83
CA THR A 24 -13.19 9.40 -8.33
C THR A 24 -14.12 8.95 -9.46
N ASP A 25 -15.35 9.44 -9.48
CA ASP A 25 -16.31 9.18 -10.57
C ASP A 25 -15.88 9.76 -11.92
N ARG A 26 -14.75 10.42 -11.97
CA ARG A 26 -14.34 11.23 -13.11
C ARG A 26 -13.39 10.53 -14.07
N ARG A 27 -12.86 9.37 -13.74
CA ARG A 27 -11.89 8.60 -14.56
C ARG A 27 -10.72 9.42 -15.15
N ARG A 28 -10.51 10.65 -14.65
CA ARG A 28 -9.55 11.61 -15.22
C ARG A 28 -8.11 11.10 -15.24
N TYR A 29 -7.72 10.38 -14.20
CA TYR A 29 -6.36 9.85 -14.08
C TYR A 29 -6.11 8.71 -15.07
N ILE A 30 -7.10 7.83 -15.24
CA ILE A 30 -7.02 6.73 -16.21
C ILE A 30 -6.98 7.27 -17.62
N GLU A 31 -7.84 8.24 -17.94
CA GLU A 31 -7.84 8.90 -19.25
C GLU A 31 -6.52 9.64 -19.51
N PHE A 32 -5.97 10.32 -18.50
CA PHE A 32 -4.66 10.94 -18.60
C PHE A 32 -3.58 9.90 -18.92
N LEU A 33 -3.50 8.80 -18.18
CA LEU A 33 -2.52 7.74 -18.40
C LEU A 33 -2.69 7.03 -19.75
N ARG A 34 -3.93 6.95 -20.28
CA ARG A 34 -4.18 6.42 -21.63
C ARG A 34 -3.70 7.35 -22.74
N ARG A 35 -3.78 8.66 -22.53
CA ARG A 35 -3.32 9.69 -23.48
C ARG A 35 -1.82 9.90 -23.39
N GLU A 36 -1.31 10.08 -22.16
CA GLU A 36 0.10 10.34 -21.88
C GLU A 36 0.86 9.03 -21.78
N ARG A 37 1.32 8.54 -22.91
CA ARG A 37 2.12 7.30 -22.98
C ARG A 37 3.51 7.43 -22.34
N ARG A 38 3.90 8.63 -21.96
CA ARG A 38 5.21 8.93 -21.36
C ARG A 38 5.03 9.83 -20.15
N ILE A 39 5.52 9.36 -19.02
CA ILE A 39 5.55 10.12 -17.77
C ILE A 39 6.94 10.09 -17.18
N PHE A 40 7.17 10.93 -16.19
CA PHE A 40 8.40 10.92 -15.41
C PHE A 40 8.11 10.46 -14.00
N ILE A 41 8.83 9.45 -13.52
CA ILE A 41 8.69 8.91 -12.17
C ILE A 41 10.03 9.04 -11.45
N GLY A 42 10.00 9.57 -10.21
CA GLY A 42 11.17 9.68 -9.37
C GLY A 42 11.86 11.04 -9.41
N ARG A 43 13.12 11.06 -9.03
CA ARG A 43 13.94 12.28 -8.92
C ARG A 43 14.82 12.48 -10.16
N GLY A 44 15.28 13.71 -10.35
CA GLY A 44 16.25 14.03 -11.40
C GLY A 44 15.66 14.15 -12.80
N MET A 45 14.37 14.44 -12.92
CA MET A 45 13.67 14.62 -14.21
C MET A 45 14.36 15.64 -15.12
N SER A 46 14.87 16.75 -14.58
CA SER A 46 15.64 17.76 -15.32
C SER A 46 16.96 17.25 -15.88
N ARG A 47 17.44 16.10 -15.41
CA ARG A 47 18.66 15.41 -15.87
C ARG A 47 18.37 14.21 -16.75
N GLY A 48 17.12 14.01 -17.16
CA GLY A 48 16.69 12.93 -18.04
C GLY A 48 16.36 11.61 -17.34
N PHE A 49 16.43 11.56 -16.00
CA PHE A 49 16.06 10.36 -15.24
C PHE A 49 14.54 10.19 -15.14
N GLY A 50 14.11 8.95 -14.95
CA GLY A 50 12.73 8.59 -14.65
C GLY A 50 11.76 8.64 -15.83
N ARG A 51 12.25 8.78 -17.07
CA ARG A 51 11.40 8.69 -18.26
C ARG A 51 10.83 7.29 -18.38
N THR A 52 9.51 7.18 -18.33
CA THR A 52 8.80 5.91 -18.29
C THR A 52 7.70 5.90 -19.36
N SER A 53 7.58 4.80 -20.09
CA SER A 53 6.45 4.54 -20.96
C SER A 53 5.36 3.81 -20.16
N VAL A 54 4.11 4.25 -20.29
CA VAL A 54 2.97 3.66 -19.57
C VAL A 54 2.02 3.04 -20.58
N SER A 55 1.54 1.84 -20.27
CA SER A 55 0.44 1.21 -21.00
C SER A 55 -0.63 0.77 -19.99
N VAL A 56 -1.88 1.15 -20.23
CA VAL A 56 -3.02 0.65 -19.46
C VAL A 56 -3.52 -0.61 -20.14
N ARG A 57 -3.39 -1.76 -19.47
CA ARG A 57 -3.73 -3.06 -20.06
C ARG A 57 -5.19 -3.45 -19.87
N TRP A 58 -5.75 -3.16 -18.70
CA TRP A 58 -7.13 -3.48 -18.37
C TRP A 58 -7.69 -2.54 -17.30
N GLU A 59 -9.01 -2.50 -17.23
CA GLU A 59 -9.77 -1.70 -16.27
C GLU A 59 -10.93 -2.55 -15.76
N LYS A 60 -11.09 -2.63 -14.44
CA LYS A 60 -12.20 -3.31 -13.79
C LYS A 60 -12.90 -2.37 -12.82
N ASP A 61 -14.20 -2.58 -12.64
CA ASP A 61 -14.94 -1.97 -11.55
C ASP A 61 -14.42 -2.48 -10.20
N ILE A 62 -14.23 -1.56 -9.24
CA ILE A 62 -13.68 -1.91 -7.92
C ILE A 62 -14.62 -2.83 -7.14
N ASP A 63 -15.93 -2.64 -7.25
CA ASP A 63 -16.91 -3.47 -6.54
C ASP A 63 -16.92 -4.90 -7.08
N LEU A 64 -16.75 -5.05 -8.39
CA LEU A 64 -16.61 -6.36 -9.01
C LEU A 64 -15.33 -7.05 -8.54
N LEU A 65 -14.22 -6.31 -8.51
CA LEU A 65 -12.93 -6.83 -8.07
C LEU A 65 -12.97 -7.22 -6.58
N VAL A 66 -13.60 -6.41 -5.74
CA VAL A 66 -13.78 -6.73 -4.31
C VAL A 66 -14.58 -8.04 -4.14
N ARG A 67 -15.63 -8.27 -4.93
CA ARG A 67 -16.42 -9.51 -4.89
C ARG A 67 -15.57 -10.72 -5.31
N GLU A 68 -14.79 -10.60 -6.38
CA GLU A 68 -13.88 -11.66 -6.81
C GLU A 68 -12.85 -12.00 -5.73
N LEU A 69 -12.28 -10.98 -5.10
CA LEU A 69 -11.25 -11.14 -4.05
C LEU A 69 -11.82 -11.61 -2.70
N LYS A 70 -13.08 -11.36 -2.42
CA LYS A 70 -13.75 -11.85 -1.20
C LYS A 70 -13.64 -13.37 -1.06
N ASP A 71 -13.87 -14.12 -2.15
CA ASP A 71 -13.80 -15.57 -2.14
C ASP A 71 -12.35 -16.05 -1.92
N GLU A 72 -11.37 -15.32 -2.41
CA GLU A 72 -9.96 -15.58 -2.12
C GLU A 72 -9.62 -15.32 -0.65
N VAL A 73 -10.06 -14.19 -0.10
CA VAL A 73 -9.87 -13.84 1.33
C VAL A 73 -10.48 -14.92 2.23
N LYS A 74 -11.70 -15.38 1.91
CA LYS A 74 -12.42 -16.38 2.69
C LYS A 74 -11.64 -17.68 2.89
N LYS A 75 -10.79 -18.06 1.94
CA LYS A 75 -9.94 -19.27 2.04
C LYS A 75 -8.92 -19.18 3.18
N TRP A 76 -8.57 -17.96 3.58
CA TRP A 76 -7.53 -17.66 4.59
C TRP A 76 -8.10 -17.24 5.95
N VAL A 77 -9.42 -17.12 6.07
CA VAL A 77 -10.09 -16.83 7.36
C VAL A 77 -10.32 -18.14 8.11
N VAL A 78 -9.78 -18.22 9.31
CA VAL A 78 -9.94 -19.36 10.23
C VAL A 78 -10.48 -18.81 11.55
N ASP A 79 -11.60 -19.34 12.01
CA ASP A 79 -12.26 -18.93 13.27
C ASP A 79 -12.45 -17.40 13.39
N GLY A 80 -12.85 -16.75 12.28
CA GLY A 80 -13.06 -15.29 12.23
C GLY A 80 -11.77 -14.47 12.29
N ARG A 81 -10.61 -15.11 12.08
CA ARG A 81 -9.30 -14.45 12.07
C ARG A 81 -8.56 -14.72 10.78
N ILE A 82 -7.70 -13.78 10.41
CA ILE A 82 -6.83 -13.88 9.25
C ILE A 82 -5.42 -13.37 9.60
N ALA A 83 -4.42 -14.02 9.03
CA ALA A 83 -3.06 -13.50 9.04
C ALA A 83 -2.88 -12.54 7.87
N LEU A 84 -2.45 -11.33 8.18
CA LEU A 84 -2.19 -10.25 7.24
C LEU A 84 -0.72 -9.86 7.29
N TYR A 85 -0.12 -9.49 6.18
CA TYR A 85 1.25 -8.99 6.16
C TYR A 85 1.32 -7.59 5.57
N ALA A 86 2.26 -6.79 6.08
CA ALA A 86 2.54 -5.45 5.60
C ALA A 86 3.43 -5.50 4.35
N ARG A 87 2.93 -5.06 3.22
CA ARG A 87 3.72 -4.84 1.99
C ARG A 87 4.45 -3.49 1.99
N SER A 88 4.11 -2.64 2.90
CA SER A 88 4.75 -1.34 3.12
C SER A 88 4.79 -1.04 4.61
N PRO A 89 5.58 -0.06 5.05
CA PRO A 89 5.57 0.35 6.45
C PRO A 89 4.17 0.66 6.93
N ALA A 90 3.78 0.10 8.08
CA ALA A 90 2.42 0.21 8.61
C ALA A 90 2.39 1.02 9.90
N THR A 91 1.45 1.96 10.00
CA THR A 91 1.35 2.88 11.14
C THR A 91 -0.07 3.40 11.31
N THR A 92 -0.43 3.74 12.54
CA THR A 92 -1.60 4.57 12.84
C THR A 92 -1.15 5.91 13.37
N VAL A 93 -1.73 6.99 12.87
CA VAL A 93 -1.44 8.36 13.33
C VAL A 93 -2.69 8.93 13.99
N ARG A 94 -2.55 9.36 15.25
CA ARG A 94 -3.59 10.04 16.01
C ARG A 94 -3.03 11.35 16.57
N GLY A 95 -3.42 12.47 15.98
CA GLY A 95 -2.84 13.77 16.28
C GLY A 95 -1.33 13.78 16.06
N LEU A 96 -0.54 14.06 17.11
CA LEU A 96 0.92 14.09 17.05
C LEU A 96 1.59 12.75 17.37
N ARG A 97 0.81 11.70 17.65
CA ARG A 97 1.34 10.39 18.04
C ARG A 97 1.19 9.39 16.90
N SER A 98 2.17 8.53 16.74
CA SER A 98 2.13 7.39 15.83
C SER A 98 2.31 6.07 16.57
N SER A 99 1.64 5.03 16.10
CA SER A 99 1.72 3.66 16.61
C SER A 99 2.18 2.74 15.48
N PRO A 100 3.06 1.76 15.74
CA PRO A 100 3.45 0.78 14.74
C PRO A 100 2.37 -0.27 14.43
N ILE A 101 1.23 -0.20 15.09
CA ILE A 101 0.10 -1.08 14.80
C ILE A 101 -0.85 -0.36 13.87
N PRO A 102 -1.11 -0.90 12.67
CA PRO A 102 -2.09 -0.33 11.76
C PRO A 102 -3.49 -0.62 12.28
N GLU A 103 -4.21 0.40 12.63
CA GLU A 103 -5.64 0.29 12.92
C GLU A 103 -6.40 0.75 11.68
N PRO A 104 -7.36 -0.05 11.18
CA PRO A 104 -8.23 0.38 10.10
C PRO A 104 -8.91 1.70 10.49
N GLU A 105 -8.88 2.64 9.59
CA GLU A 105 -9.48 3.94 9.83
C GLU A 105 -10.99 3.84 9.73
N GLU A 106 -11.69 4.33 10.75
CA GLU A 106 -13.15 4.36 10.78
C GLU A 106 -13.68 5.13 9.58
N GLY A 107 -14.64 4.55 8.87
CA GLY A 107 -15.15 5.11 7.61
C GLY A 107 -14.30 4.80 6.36
N TRP A 108 -13.10 4.25 6.51
CA TRP A 108 -12.28 3.79 5.38
C TRP A 108 -12.46 2.29 5.15
N ILE A 109 -12.27 1.49 6.20
CA ILE A 109 -12.52 0.05 6.22
C ILE A 109 -13.22 -0.29 7.52
N ALA A 110 -14.40 -0.89 7.46
CA ALA A 110 -15.17 -1.32 8.61
C ALA A 110 -15.11 -2.84 8.78
N GLY A 111 -15.22 -3.33 10.03
CA GLY A 111 -15.36 -4.75 10.29
C GLY A 111 -14.05 -5.55 10.32
N VAL A 112 -12.91 -4.90 10.40
CA VAL A 112 -11.60 -5.53 10.59
C VAL A 112 -10.87 -4.87 11.75
N ARG A 113 -10.26 -5.65 12.62
CA ARG A 113 -9.50 -5.15 13.77
C ARG A 113 -8.27 -6.02 14.03
N ILE A 114 -7.12 -5.41 14.32
CA ILE A 114 -5.95 -6.18 14.74
C ILE A 114 -6.23 -6.84 16.09
N ALA A 115 -6.08 -8.16 16.13
CA ALA A 115 -6.39 -8.96 17.31
C ALA A 115 -5.44 -8.65 18.47
N ARG A 116 -5.97 -8.76 19.68
CA ARG A 116 -5.21 -8.59 20.92
C ARG A 116 -5.10 -9.91 21.66
N GLY A 117 -3.93 -10.20 22.18
CA GLY A 117 -3.65 -11.28 23.12
C GLY A 117 -3.37 -10.72 24.51
N ASN A 118 -2.99 -11.59 25.45
CA ASN A 118 -2.74 -11.26 26.87
C ASN A 118 -1.61 -10.23 27.09
N GLY A 119 -0.74 -10.00 26.12
CA GLY A 119 0.40 -9.08 26.21
C GLY A 119 0.35 -7.89 25.25
N GLY A 120 -0.75 -7.69 24.51
CA GLY A 120 -0.86 -6.64 23.52
C GLY A 120 -1.40 -7.12 22.18
N PHE A 121 -1.01 -6.47 21.08
CA PHE A 121 -1.43 -6.86 19.73
C PHE A 121 -0.74 -8.14 19.26
N LEU A 122 -1.48 -9.01 18.57
CA LEU A 122 -0.93 -10.20 17.94
C LEU A 122 -0.24 -9.79 16.62
N ALA A 123 1.07 -9.56 16.72
CA ALA A 123 1.89 -9.18 15.59
C ALA A 123 3.29 -9.78 15.73
N ALA A 124 3.89 -10.16 14.59
CA ALA A 124 5.27 -10.63 14.49
C ALA A 124 6.00 -9.81 13.42
N GLY A 125 7.13 -9.22 13.78
CA GLY A 125 7.92 -8.40 12.86
C GLY A 125 8.73 -7.33 13.58
N PHE A 126 9.21 -6.36 12.81
CA PHE A 126 10.11 -5.32 13.31
C PHE A 126 9.39 -3.97 13.41
N LYS A 127 9.81 -3.21 14.41
CA LYS A 127 9.41 -1.81 14.57
C LYS A 127 10.48 -0.91 13.98
N GLY A 128 10.05 0.05 13.20
CA GLY A 128 10.92 1.02 12.55
C GLY A 128 10.42 2.45 12.68
N LYS A 129 11.08 3.31 11.96
CA LYS A 129 10.71 4.72 11.86
C LYS A 129 10.61 5.13 10.40
N PHE A 130 9.43 5.50 9.96
CA PHE A 130 9.25 6.10 8.65
C PHE A 130 9.67 7.57 8.70
N ARG A 131 10.62 7.93 7.83
CA ARG A 131 11.11 9.29 7.69
C ARG A 131 10.88 9.75 6.25
N SER A 132 10.35 10.93 6.09
CA SER A 132 10.17 11.55 4.77
C SER A 132 10.54 13.02 4.78
N VAL A 133 10.70 13.56 3.60
CA VAL A 133 10.99 14.97 3.39
C VAL A 133 9.83 15.57 2.61
N SER A 134 9.41 16.77 2.96
CA SER A 134 8.42 17.49 2.18
C SER A 134 9.01 17.84 0.81
N TYR A 135 8.37 17.40 -0.26
CA TYR A 135 8.80 17.72 -1.60
C TYR A 135 8.72 19.24 -1.89
N ILE A 136 7.73 19.90 -1.30
CA ILE A 136 7.49 21.34 -1.52
C ILE A 136 8.52 22.19 -0.79
N THR A 137 8.78 21.89 0.49
CA THR A 137 9.63 22.72 1.35
C THR A 137 11.05 22.22 1.49
N GLY A 138 11.32 20.98 1.09
CA GLY A 138 12.61 20.32 1.31
C GLY A 138 12.90 19.98 2.79
N LEU A 139 11.99 20.31 3.70
CA LEU A 139 12.18 20.07 5.14
C LEU A 139 11.83 18.64 5.55
N PRO A 140 12.53 18.06 6.55
CA PRO A 140 12.16 16.79 7.14
C PRO A 140 10.74 16.84 7.72
N ARG A 141 9.95 15.82 7.45
CA ARG A 141 8.66 15.61 8.13
C ARG A 141 8.87 14.92 9.48
N PRO A 142 7.92 15.03 10.42
CA PRO A 142 7.96 14.27 11.66
C PRO A 142 8.17 12.78 11.38
N SER A 143 9.02 12.14 12.16
CA SER A 143 9.26 10.71 12.09
C SER A 143 8.06 9.96 12.65
N LEU A 144 7.52 9.00 11.91
CA LEU A 144 6.43 8.14 12.34
C LEU A 144 6.98 6.81 12.86
N SER A 145 6.52 6.36 14.03
CA SER A 145 6.74 4.98 14.48
C SER A 145 5.89 4.06 13.62
N CYS A 146 6.49 3.05 13.02
CA CYS A 146 5.80 2.10 12.14
C CYS A 146 6.27 0.66 12.38
N SER A 147 5.48 -0.30 11.94
CA SER A 147 5.95 -1.65 11.66
C SER A 147 6.61 -1.65 10.30
N GLU A 148 7.69 -2.40 10.15
CA GLU A 148 8.40 -2.53 8.87
C GLU A 148 7.66 -3.47 7.92
N GLU A 149 8.00 -3.39 6.66
CA GLU A 149 7.57 -4.32 5.63
C GLU A 149 7.87 -5.76 6.02
N GLY A 150 6.98 -6.69 5.68
CA GLY A 150 7.06 -8.08 6.10
C GLY A 150 6.49 -8.37 7.50
N THR A 151 6.10 -7.36 8.28
CA THR A 151 5.43 -7.58 9.56
C THR A 151 4.07 -8.27 9.33
N VAL A 152 3.82 -9.32 10.10
CA VAL A 152 2.56 -10.07 10.08
C VAL A 152 1.69 -9.65 11.25
N PHE A 153 0.40 -9.46 10.99
CA PHE A 153 -0.62 -9.14 11.98
C PHE A 153 -1.71 -10.20 11.94
N ILE A 154 -2.25 -10.57 13.10
CA ILE A 154 -3.49 -11.33 13.18
C ILE A 154 -4.65 -10.35 13.32
N ALA A 155 -5.61 -10.42 12.43
CA ALA A 155 -6.80 -9.58 12.45
C ALA A 155 -8.06 -10.40 12.73
N GLU A 156 -8.98 -9.84 13.51
CA GLU A 156 -10.36 -10.30 13.65
C GLU A 156 -11.18 -9.71 12.51
N VAL A 157 -11.94 -10.56 11.83
CA VAL A 157 -12.65 -10.22 10.59
C VAL A 157 -14.13 -10.47 10.76
N ASN A 158 -14.92 -9.40 10.66
CA ASN A 158 -16.38 -9.47 10.60
C ASN A 158 -16.91 -9.34 9.17
N SER A 159 -16.01 -9.00 8.21
CA SER A 159 -16.36 -8.84 6.80
C SER A 159 -15.13 -9.15 5.92
N GLU A 160 -15.21 -10.21 5.14
CA GLU A 160 -14.18 -10.56 4.14
C GLU A 160 -14.10 -9.50 3.03
N GLU A 161 -15.22 -8.87 2.71
CA GLU A 161 -15.27 -7.75 1.74
C GLU A 161 -14.40 -6.58 2.21
N ALA A 162 -14.43 -6.28 3.52
CA ALA A 162 -13.61 -5.23 4.09
C ALA A 162 -12.11 -5.56 3.99
N VAL A 163 -11.72 -6.82 4.18
CA VAL A 163 -10.33 -7.27 3.96
C VAL A 163 -9.96 -7.16 2.49
N ALA A 164 -10.82 -7.59 1.57
CA ALA A 164 -10.60 -7.49 0.14
C ALA A 164 -10.42 -6.02 -0.30
N LEU A 165 -11.33 -5.15 0.13
CA LEU A 165 -11.24 -3.71 -0.13
C LEU A 165 -9.96 -3.12 0.44
N GLY A 166 -9.62 -3.41 1.69
CA GLY A 166 -8.40 -2.92 2.34
C GLY A 166 -7.12 -3.38 1.66
N SER A 167 -7.14 -4.59 1.12
CA SER A 167 -6.02 -5.13 0.35
C SER A 167 -5.81 -4.41 -0.98
N LEU A 168 -6.88 -3.83 -1.55
CA LEU A 168 -6.84 -3.04 -2.77
C LEU A 168 -6.43 -1.58 -2.52
N ILE A 169 -7.12 -0.90 -1.59
CA ILE A 169 -6.98 0.55 -1.42
C ILE A 169 -6.04 0.95 -0.28
N GLY A 170 -5.52 -0.05 0.45
CA GLY A 170 -4.80 0.14 1.71
C GLY A 170 -5.73 0.37 2.91
N TRP A 171 -5.18 0.39 4.10
CA TRP A 171 -5.92 0.32 5.36
C TRP A 171 -6.23 1.67 6.01
N SER A 172 -5.75 2.76 5.41
CA SER A 172 -6.04 4.12 5.83
C SER A 172 -5.75 5.11 4.70
N HIS A 173 -6.11 6.38 4.88
CA HIS A 173 -5.75 7.45 3.95
C HIS A 173 -4.23 7.59 3.74
N LEU A 174 -3.39 7.07 4.66
CA LEU A 174 -1.94 7.07 4.51
C LEU A 174 -1.45 6.15 3.38
N SER A 175 -2.30 5.27 2.86
CA SER A 175 -1.95 4.42 1.71
C SER A 175 -1.67 5.21 0.44
N CYS A 176 -2.23 6.40 0.28
CA CYS A 176 -1.85 7.31 -0.80
C CYS A 176 -0.39 7.82 -0.71
N LEU A 177 0.24 7.66 0.46
CA LEU A 177 1.66 7.95 0.70
C LEU A 177 2.54 6.70 0.63
N GLY A 178 1.97 5.55 0.25
CA GLY A 178 2.66 4.27 0.20
C GLY A 178 2.81 3.58 1.57
N LEU A 179 1.98 3.95 2.55
CA LEU A 179 1.94 3.32 3.87
C LEU A 179 0.67 2.46 4.01
N ASN A 180 0.67 1.54 4.98
CA ASN A 180 -0.51 0.72 5.31
C ASN A 180 -1.08 -0.09 4.13
N ILE A 181 -0.21 -0.53 3.23
CA ILE A 181 -0.57 -1.51 2.20
C ILE A 181 -0.40 -2.88 2.85
N ILE A 182 -1.51 -3.52 3.19
CA ILE A 182 -1.56 -4.74 3.98
C ILE A 182 -2.49 -5.72 3.27
N GLN A 183 -2.05 -6.97 3.14
CA GLN A 183 -2.73 -8.01 2.39
C GLN A 183 -2.78 -9.33 3.17
N PRO A 184 -3.67 -10.28 2.83
CA PRO A 184 -3.64 -11.63 3.37
C PRO A 184 -2.27 -12.29 3.19
N LEU A 185 -1.75 -12.93 4.22
CA LEU A 185 -0.44 -13.58 4.18
C LEU A 185 -0.38 -14.66 3.10
N GLY A 186 -1.48 -15.34 2.84
CA GLY A 186 -1.56 -16.35 1.78
C GLY A 186 -1.29 -15.81 0.38
N TRP A 187 -1.48 -14.51 0.15
CA TRP A 187 -1.18 -13.87 -1.13
C TRP A 187 0.32 -13.60 -1.34
N TRP A 188 1.15 -13.89 -0.36
CA TRP A 188 2.61 -13.76 -0.53
C TRP A 188 3.15 -14.62 -1.67
N TYR A 189 2.58 -15.82 -1.84
CA TYR A 189 3.02 -16.79 -2.86
C TYR A 189 2.20 -16.72 -4.15
N ASP A 190 0.95 -16.31 -4.06
CA ASP A 190 -0.02 -16.34 -5.16
C ASP A 190 -0.91 -15.10 -5.08
N ASP A 191 -0.34 -13.94 -5.46
CA ASP A 191 -1.04 -12.66 -5.39
C ASP A 191 -2.11 -12.60 -6.49
N PRO A 192 -3.41 -12.65 -6.15
CA PRO A 192 -4.50 -12.68 -7.13
C PRO A 192 -4.63 -11.40 -7.95
N LEU A 193 -3.94 -10.32 -7.55
CA LEU A 193 -3.91 -9.05 -8.29
C LEU A 193 -2.94 -9.11 -9.48
N TYR A 194 -1.90 -9.94 -9.42
CA TYR A 194 -0.83 -9.99 -10.40
C TYR A 194 -0.80 -11.29 -11.22
N CYS A 195 -1.46 -12.35 -10.74
CA CYS A 195 -1.46 -13.65 -11.39
C CYS A 195 -2.60 -13.85 -12.41
N ARG A 196 -3.36 -12.81 -12.73
CA ARG A 196 -4.48 -12.87 -13.70
C ARG A 196 -4.22 -12.08 -14.98
#